data_8fb94abd51759350f5e6b824245ed7b6
#
_entry.id   8fb94abd51759350f5e6b824245ed7b6
#
_cell.length_a   1.000
_cell.length_b   1.000
_cell.length_c   1.000
_cell.angle_alpha   90.00
_cell.angle_beta   90.00
_cell.angle_gamma   90.00
#
_symmetry.space_group_name_H-M   'P 1'
#
loop_
_entity.id
_entity.type
_entity.pdbx_description
1 polymer ?
#
loop_
_entity_poly.entity_id
_entity_poly.type
_entity_poly.pdbx_seq_one_letter_code
_entity_poly.pdbx_strand_id
1 'polypeptide(L)'
;MMKGKPMIERSREPLFDDAPRPDAPVSGEPPRRSVLEASARLSRLVRLGTLGFGRPYWRGTIYSASSGALRMKGLDGLSVLARTPWLGCVCLERGYLHPHSQAELAVLASAVPADFRFIVRAPALVTSVFVHDRRGRAGGLNREFLNVAAAAAFVISCTDGLGEKLGGVLFDFGPYPSSQMKTLQGRQKAVEELGAFAEGLVRELGSADAAPVLAFEVRNPTLLTPRLMALLRNFGIRPVMGLNEGMPGLQRQIRALAACDAQDPSDPDWRLSGPLFVRWHRSGPLSPVFVRDPESKSAGDPVTRTLIASLVMRAVRSGMPAYVLAGDDAEGDAPRTLLDILASLDGMRAAGLRR
;
A
#
# COMPACT_ATOMS: atom_id res chain seq x y z
N MET A 1 -71.37 -25.60 5.97
CA MET A 1 -70.05 -26.18 5.72
C MET A 1 -69.15 -25.10 5.12
N MET A 2 -68.39 -24.36 5.93
CA MET A 2 -67.41 -23.39 5.48
C MET A 2 -66.01 -24.03 5.57
N LYS A 3 -65.35 -24.18 4.42
CA LYS A 3 -63.98 -24.70 4.34
C LYS A 3 -63.03 -23.61 4.77
N GLY A 4 -62.25 -23.84 5.85
CA GLY A 4 -61.17 -22.99 6.30
C GLY A 4 -60.01 -22.94 5.28
N LYS A 5 -59.51 -21.73 4.99
CA LYS A 5 -58.28 -21.51 4.24
C LYS A 5 -57.08 -21.90 5.11
N PRO A 6 -56.03 -22.52 4.55
CA PRO A 6 -54.82 -22.78 5.30
C PRO A 6 -54.11 -21.47 5.62
N MET A 7 -53.69 -21.32 6.87
CA MET A 7 -52.87 -20.24 7.38
C MET A 7 -51.46 -20.36 6.73
N ILE A 8 -51.10 -19.40 5.90
CA ILE A 8 -49.76 -19.28 5.35
C ILE A 8 -48.83 -18.94 6.52
N GLU A 9 -47.99 -19.88 6.88
CA GLU A 9 -46.87 -19.68 7.77
C GLU A 9 -45.94 -18.61 7.12
N ARG A 10 -45.99 -17.39 7.66
CA ARG A 10 -45.00 -16.35 7.30
C ARG A 10 -43.65 -16.84 7.80
N SER A 11 -42.78 -17.22 6.88
CA SER A 11 -41.36 -17.37 7.14
C SER A 11 -40.88 -16.10 7.85
N ARG A 12 -40.40 -16.24 9.07
CA ARG A 12 -39.76 -15.17 9.81
C ARG A 12 -38.52 -14.72 8.97
N GLU A 13 -38.59 -13.53 8.39
CA GLU A 13 -37.40 -12.86 7.94
C GLU A 13 -36.41 -12.80 9.12
N PRO A 14 -35.12 -13.09 8.92
CA PRO A 14 -34.13 -12.95 9.98
C PRO A 14 -34.12 -11.47 10.41
N LEU A 15 -34.70 -11.23 11.58
CA LEU A 15 -34.58 -9.97 12.28
C LEU A 15 -33.09 -9.68 12.46
N PHE A 16 -32.70 -8.41 12.42
CA PHE A 16 -31.38 -7.80 12.50
C PHE A 16 -30.48 -8.23 13.68
N ASP A 17 -30.74 -9.34 14.32
CA ASP A 17 -30.13 -9.76 15.58
C ASP A 17 -28.86 -10.62 15.45
N ASP A 18 -28.43 -10.98 14.21
CA ASP A 18 -27.24 -11.82 13.99
C ASP A 18 -25.96 -11.02 13.71
N ALA A 19 -26.02 -9.68 13.68
CA ALA A 19 -24.85 -8.88 13.51
C ALA A 19 -24.00 -8.87 14.80
N PRO A 20 -22.68 -9.16 14.73
CA PRO A 20 -21.84 -9.17 15.92
C PRO A 20 -21.84 -7.80 16.59
N ARG A 21 -21.88 -7.79 17.94
CA ARG A 21 -21.83 -6.54 18.71
C ARG A 21 -20.61 -5.71 18.28
N PRO A 22 -20.72 -4.38 18.17
CA PRO A 22 -19.62 -3.52 17.71
C PRO A 22 -18.34 -3.66 18.53
N ASP A 23 -18.44 -3.97 19.81
CA ASP A 23 -17.39 -4.16 20.79
C ASP A 23 -16.98 -5.63 21.01
N ALA A 24 -17.58 -6.59 20.27
CA ALA A 24 -17.23 -7.99 20.37
C ALA A 24 -15.72 -8.22 20.15
N PRO A 25 -15.13 -9.24 20.81
CA PRO A 25 -13.72 -9.60 20.60
C PRO A 25 -13.37 -9.80 19.13
N VAL A 26 -12.13 -9.46 18.73
CA VAL A 26 -11.64 -9.67 17.36
C VAL A 26 -10.84 -10.95 17.32
N SER A 27 -11.17 -11.81 16.37
CA SER A 27 -10.41 -13.03 16.07
C SER A 27 -10.11 -13.13 14.57
N GLY A 28 -9.06 -13.88 14.22
CA GLY A 28 -8.68 -14.11 12.83
C GLY A 28 -9.58 -15.14 12.14
N GLU A 29 -9.74 -14.99 10.84
CA GLU A 29 -10.36 -16.00 9.99
C GLU A 29 -9.31 -17.10 9.71
N PRO A 30 -9.63 -18.40 9.95
CA PRO A 30 -8.70 -19.48 9.61
C PRO A 30 -8.44 -19.53 8.11
N PRO A 31 -7.19 -19.41 7.65
CA PRO A 31 -6.88 -19.46 6.23
C PRO A 31 -7.03 -20.87 5.67
N ARG A 32 -7.37 -20.98 4.40
CA ARG A 32 -7.43 -22.27 3.69
C ARG A 32 -6.04 -22.92 3.67
N ARG A 33 -5.98 -24.26 3.67
CA ARG A 33 -4.72 -25.04 3.66
C ARG A 33 -3.80 -24.61 2.50
N SER A 34 -4.34 -24.44 1.30
CA SER A 34 -3.56 -23.99 0.13
C SER A 34 -2.90 -22.62 0.34
N VAL A 35 -3.57 -21.71 1.05
CA VAL A 35 -3.01 -20.38 1.39
C VAL A 35 -1.87 -20.52 2.40
N LEU A 36 -2.01 -21.39 3.40
CA LEU A 36 -0.95 -21.66 4.37
C LEU A 36 0.29 -22.25 3.69
N GLU A 37 0.10 -23.22 2.78
CA GLU A 37 1.17 -23.84 2.03
C GLU A 37 1.89 -22.84 1.11
N ALA A 38 1.15 -21.99 0.39
CA ALA A 38 1.71 -20.93 -0.46
C ALA A 38 2.47 -19.90 0.38
N SER A 39 1.90 -19.48 1.51
CA SER A 39 2.53 -18.55 2.46
C SER A 39 3.84 -19.09 3.04
N ALA A 40 3.87 -20.38 3.42
CA ALA A 40 5.06 -21.02 3.96
C ALA A 40 6.22 -21.10 2.93
N ARG A 41 5.88 -21.08 1.63
CA ARG A 41 6.86 -21.05 0.53
C ARG A 41 7.28 -19.64 0.13
N LEU A 42 6.62 -18.61 0.64
CA LEU A 42 6.93 -17.22 0.30
C LEU A 42 8.30 -16.83 0.88
N SER A 43 9.12 -16.14 0.08
CA SER A 43 10.38 -15.60 0.58
C SER A 43 10.13 -14.58 1.70
N ARG A 44 10.96 -14.59 2.74
CA ARG A 44 10.91 -13.60 3.83
C ARG A 44 11.15 -12.16 3.36
N LEU A 45 11.67 -11.98 2.15
CA LEU A 45 11.82 -10.69 1.51
C LEU A 45 10.50 -10.14 0.97
N VAL A 46 9.48 -10.99 0.75
CA VAL A 46 8.18 -10.57 0.23
C VAL A 46 7.23 -10.25 1.37
N ARG A 47 6.70 -9.04 1.34
CA ARG A 47 5.74 -8.53 2.31
C ARG A 47 4.50 -8.02 1.59
N LEU A 48 3.47 -8.84 1.61
CA LEU A 48 2.15 -8.44 1.15
C LEU A 48 1.46 -7.65 2.26
N GLY A 49 0.74 -6.60 1.93
CA GLY A 49 0.09 -5.75 2.92
C GLY A 49 -1.05 -4.91 2.37
N THR A 50 -1.85 -4.37 3.27
CA THR A 50 -3.02 -3.57 2.96
C THR A 50 -2.76 -2.08 3.18
N LEU A 51 -3.56 -1.22 2.52
CA LEU A 51 -3.61 0.20 2.78
C LEU A 51 -4.55 0.46 3.97
N GLY A 52 -3.96 0.45 5.18
CA GLY A 52 -4.67 0.51 6.44
C GLY A 52 -5.19 -0.85 6.91
N PHE A 53 -5.95 -0.83 8.00
CA PHE A 53 -6.51 -2.02 8.64
C PHE A 53 -7.90 -1.73 9.23
N GLY A 54 -8.55 -2.76 9.81
CA GLY A 54 -9.79 -2.61 10.58
C GLY A 54 -11.02 -2.37 9.73
N ARG A 55 -11.09 -2.99 8.56
CA ARG A 55 -12.25 -2.91 7.67
C ARG A 55 -13.26 -4.02 8.02
N PRO A 56 -14.51 -3.68 8.44
CA PRO A 56 -15.50 -4.69 8.84
C PRO A 56 -15.86 -5.68 7.74
N TYR A 57 -15.74 -5.31 6.50
CA TYR A 57 -16.04 -6.16 5.35
C TYR A 57 -14.91 -7.14 4.97
N TRP A 58 -13.77 -7.11 5.66
CA TRP A 58 -12.75 -8.16 5.58
C TRP A 58 -13.07 -9.37 6.47
N ARG A 59 -14.29 -9.42 7.06
CA ARG A 59 -14.80 -10.64 7.70
C ARG A 59 -14.85 -11.77 6.68
N GLY A 60 -14.52 -12.99 7.12
CA GLY A 60 -14.41 -14.16 6.24
C GLY A 60 -13.11 -14.20 5.41
N THR A 61 -12.20 -13.22 5.58
CA THR A 61 -10.88 -13.24 4.92
C THR A 61 -9.74 -12.95 5.91
N ILE A 62 -9.83 -11.88 6.69
CA ILE A 62 -8.88 -11.51 7.75
C ILE A 62 -9.49 -11.75 9.12
N TYR A 63 -10.71 -11.25 9.33
CA TYR A 63 -11.40 -11.30 10.60
C TYR A 63 -12.51 -12.34 10.55
N SER A 64 -12.74 -13.04 11.67
CA SER A 64 -13.89 -13.95 11.76
C SER A 64 -15.22 -13.20 11.67
N ALA A 65 -16.26 -13.91 11.30
CA ALA A 65 -17.62 -13.36 11.15
C ALA A 65 -18.13 -12.69 12.45
N SER A 66 -17.75 -13.22 13.62
CA SER A 66 -18.14 -12.71 14.95
C SER A 66 -17.38 -11.47 15.44
N SER A 67 -16.35 -11.01 14.72
CA SER A 67 -15.50 -9.91 15.16
C SER A 67 -16.24 -8.56 15.21
N GLY A 68 -16.08 -7.80 16.30
CA GLY A 68 -16.71 -6.50 16.52
C GLY A 68 -16.13 -5.39 15.66
N ALA A 69 -16.97 -4.63 14.96
CA ALA A 69 -16.56 -3.60 14.00
C ALA A 69 -15.77 -2.46 14.65
N LEU A 70 -16.06 -2.09 15.89
CA LEU A 70 -15.38 -1.03 16.61
C LEU A 70 -13.96 -1.46 17.00
N ARG A 71 -13.80 -2.66 17.56
CA ARG A 71 -12.52 -3.20 18.01
C ARG A 71 -11.57 -3.54 16.84
N MET A 72 -12.12 -3.95 15.68
CA MET A 72 -11.30 -4.15 14.48
C MET A 72 -10.51 -2.91 14.06
N LYS A 73 -11.04 -1.69 14.32
CA LYS A 73 -10.38 -0.43 13.98
C LYS A 73 -9.24 -0.06 14.93
N GLY A 74 -9.13 -0.75 16.06
CA GLY A 74 -8.11 -0.55 17.09
C GLY A 74 -6.97 -1.55 17.00
N LEU A 75 -6.22 -1.65 18.11
CA LEU A 75 -5.04 -2.54 18.22
C LEU A 75 -5.37 -4.01 18.05
N ASP A 76 -6.56 -4.45 18.50
CA ASP A 76 -6.99 -5.84 18.34
C ASP A 76 -7.06 -6.22 16.85
N GLY A 77 -7.66 -5.35 16.03
CA GLY A 77 -7.74 -5.57 14.59
C GLY A 77 -6.37 -5.56 13.91
N LEU A 78 -5.49 -4.64 14.31
CA LEU A 78 -4.11 -4.63 13.83
C LEU A 78 -3.37 -5.90 14.22
N SER A 79 -3.51 -6.35 15.47
CA SER A 79 -2.87 -7.56 15.99
C SER A 79 -3.31 -8.81 15.23
N VAL A 80 -4.60 -8.94 14.90
CA VAL A 80 -5.13 -10.05 14.09
C VAL A 80 -4.59 -9.97 12.67
N LEU A 81 -4.63 -8.79 12.02
CA LEU A 81 -4.09 -8.60 10.69
C LEU A 81 -2.61 -8.98 10.63
N ALA A 82 -1.82 -8.54 11.59
CA ALA A 82 -0.38 -8.78 11.61
C ALA A 82 0.00 -10.26 11.90
N ARG A 83 -0.92 -11.06 12.41
CA ARG A 83 -0.76 -12.52 12.59
C ARG A 83 -1.34 -13.34 11.45
N THR A 84 -1.93 -12.69 10.45
CA THR A 84 -2.43 -13.38 9.24
C THR A 84 -1.24 -13.90 8.44
N PRO A 85 -1.10 -15.23 8.20
CA PRO A 85 0.16 -15.85 7.77
C PRO A 85 0.73 -15.36 6.45
N TRP A 86 -0.10 -14.80 5.57
CA TRP A 86 0.28 -14.31 4.26
C TRP A 86 0.47 -12.79 4.18
N LEU A 87 0.28 -12.07 5.30
CA LEU A 87 0.54 -10.64 5.41
C LEU A 87 1.83 -10.39 6.20
N GLY A 88 2.66 -9.50 5.68
CA GLY A 88 3.93 -9.14 6.30
C GLY A 88 4.09 -7.64 6.55
N CYS A 89 3.13 -6.82 6.11
CA CYS A 89 3.17 -5.38 6.32
C CYS A 89 1.80 -4.73 6.28
N VAL A 90 1.75 -3.45 6.67
CA VAL A 90 0.60 -2.55 6.51
C VAL A 90 1.08 -1.15 6.19
N CYS A 91 0.36 -0.42 5.34
CA CYS A 91 0.59 1.00 5.14
C CYS A 91 -0.30 1.83 6.05
N LEU A 92 0.28 2.76 6.81
CA LEU A 92 -0.45 3.69 7.67
C LEU A 92 -0.90 4.90 6.85
N GLU A 93 -2.09 4.79 6.25
CA GLU A 93 -2.68 5.84 5.39
C GLU A 93 -3.33 6.97 6.19
N ARG A 94 -3.87 6.68 7.38
CA ARG A 94 -4.63 7.66 8.18
C ARG A 94 -3.78 8.83 8.66
N GLY A 95 -2.46 8.64 8.78
CA GLY A 95 -1.51 9.69 9.14
C GLY A 95 -1.36 10.79 8.10
N TYR A 96 -1.96 10.68 6.92
CA TYR A 96 -1.82 11.67 5.85
C TYR A 96 -2.32 13.06 6.24
N LEU A 97 -3.48 13.17 6.90
CA LEU A 97 -4.01 14.45 7.40
C LEU A 97 -3.67 14.72 8.86
N HIS A 98 -3.51 13.67 9.65
CA HIS A 98 -3.22 13.72 11.08
C HIS A 98 -2.10 12.74 11.39
N PRO A 99 -0.83 13.17 11.29
CA PRO A 99 0.32 12.32 11.55
C PRO A 99 0.26 11.68 12.94
N HIS A 100 0.61 10.41 13.01
CA HIS A 100 0.76 9.73 14.31
C HIS A 100 1.95 10.32 15.06
N SER A 101 1.79 10.52 16.35
CA SER A 101 2.90 10.83 17.26
C SER A 101 3.83 9.62 17.42
N GLN A 102 5.07 9.87 17.84
CA GLN A 102 6.03 8.82 18.18
C GLN A 102 5.45 7.81 19.17
N ALA A 103 4.75 8.27 20.20
CA ALA A 103 4.12 7.42 21.21
C ALA A 103 3.02 6.52 20.60
N GLU A 104 2.17 7.05 19.72
CA GLU A 104 1.16 6.26 19.02
C GLU A 104 1.80 5.20 18.12
N LEU A 105 2.88 5.55 17.43
CA LEU A 105 3.63 4.60 16.60
C LEU A 105 4.26 3.48 17.45
N ALA A 106 4.82 3.79 18.61
CA ALA A 106 5.34 2.80 19.55
C ALA A 106 4.25 1.84 20.05
N VAL A 107 3.05 2.34 20.32
CA VAL A 107 1.89 1.51 20.68
C VAL A 107 1.49 0.59 19.52
N LEU A 108 1.44 1.10 18.28
CA LEU A 108 1.17 0.26 17.10
C LEU A 108 2.26 -0.81 16.92
N ALA A 109 3.53 -0.45 17.11
CA ALA A 109 4.65 -1.37 17.02
C ALA A 109 4.55 -2.50 18.05
N SER A 110 4.10 -2.23 19.27
CA SER A 110 3.95 -3.24 20.35
C SER A 110 2.87 -4.28 20.03
N ALA A 111 1.90 -3.96 19.19
CA ALA A 111 0.77 -4.82 18.88
C ALA A 111 1.04 -5.88 17.79
N VAL A 112 2.21 -5.85 17.14
CA VAL A 112 2.52 -6.70 15.99
C VAL A 112 3.79 -7.54 16.21
N PRO A 113 3.97 -8.69 15.53
CA PRO A 113 5.18 -9.50 15.59
C PRO A 113 6.45 -8.74 15.18
N ALA A 114 7.62 -9.24 15.58
CA ALA A 114 8.92 -8.60 15.34
C ALA A 114 9.26 -8.48 13.84
N ASP A 115 8.81 -9.42 13.01
CA ASP A 115 9.05 -9.47 11.58
C ASP A 115 8.02 -8.70 10.75
N PHE A 116 6.95 -8.19 11.36
CA PHE A 116 5.94 -7.37 10.68
C PHE A 116 6.47 -5.94 10.43
N ARG A 117 6.13 -5.34 9.31
CA ARG A 117 6.63 -4.01 8.91
C ARG A 117 5.51 -3.01 8.68
N PHE A 118 5.79 -1.77 9.06
CA PHE A 118 4.96 -0.61 8.76
C PHE A 118 5.57 0.18 7.62
N ILE A 119 4.76 0.50 6.61
CA ILE A 119 5.05 1.53 5.63
C ILE A 119 4.26 2.76 6.07
N VAL A 120 4.92 3.88 6.26
CA VAL A 120 4.26 5.08 6.78
C VAL A 120 4.15 6.12 5.69
N ARG A 121 2.93 6.53 5.38
CA ARG A 121 2.69 7.61 4.41
C ARG A 121 2.97 8.96 5.06
N ALA A 122 3.85 9.75 4.42
CA ALA A 122 4.18 11.10 4.86
C ALA A 122 2.95 12.04 4.80
N PRO A 123 2.86 13.02 5.70
CA PRO A 123 1.69 13.87 5.82
C PRO A 123 1.48 14.80 4.63
N ALA A 124 0.22 15.15 4.37
CA ALA A 124 -0.17 16.12 3.36
C ALA A 124 0.53 17.47 3.52
N LEU A 125 0.86 17.85 4.76
CA LEU A 125 1.60 19.05 5.07
C LEU A 125 2.87 19.17 4.23
N VAL A 126 3.58 18.06 4.00
CA VAL A 126 4.86 18.05 3.27
C VAL A 126 4.68 17.64 1.80
N THR A 127 3.70 16.78 1.51
CA THR A 127 3.60 16.10 0.21
C THR A 127 2.52 16.67 -0.71
N SER A 128 1.64 17.55 -0.23
CA SER A 128 0.58 18.14 -1.05
C SER A 128 0.87 19.60 -1.40
N VAL A 129 0.71 19.93 -2.69
CA VAL A 129 0.78 21.31 -3.19
C VAL A 129 -0.32 22.19 -2.59
N PHE A 130 -1.43 21.57 -2.17
CA PHE A 130 -2.61 22.27 -1.63
C PHE A 130 -2.83 21.92 -0.17
N VAL A 131 -3.30 22.88 0.61
CA VAL A 131 -3.80 22.65 1.96
C VAL A 131 -5.09 21.83 1.88
N HIS A 132 -5.27 20.90 2.82
CA HIS A 132 -6.49 20.11 2.92
C HIS A 132 -7.24 20.45 4.20
N ASP A 133 -8.58 20.58 4.10
CA ASP A 133 -9.43 20.68 5.28
C ASP A 133 -9.55 19.33 6.00
N ARG A 134 -10.22 19.31 7.16
CA ARG A 134 -10.44 18.08 7.95
C ARG A 134 -11.22 16.99 7.19
N ARG A 135 -11.87 17.33 6.09
CA ARG A 135 -12.61 16.41 5.21
C ARG A 135 -11.79 16.01 3.99
N GLY A 136 -10.52 16.44 3.89
CA GLY A 136 -9.63 16.14 2.77
C GLY A 136 -9.88 16.98 1.51
N ARG A 137 -10.68 18.05 1.57
CA ARG A 137 -10.92 18.91 0.41
C ARG A 137 -9.76 19.88 0.24
N ALA A 138 -9.25 19.98 -0.99
CA ALA A 138 -8.17 20.88 -1.34
C ALA A 138 -8.64 22.36 -1.24
N GLY A 139 -7.79 23.20 -0.66
CA GLY A 139 -7.96 24.63 -0.51
C GLY A 139 -6.88 25.45 -1.23
N GLY A 140 -6.32 26.45 -0.55
CA GLY A 140 -5.23 27.28 -1.09
C GLY A 140 -3.90 26.55 -1.21
N LEU A 141 -2.89 27.24 -1.74
CA LEU A 141 -1.53 26.69 -1.84
C LEU A 141 -0.95 26.42 -0.45
N ASN A 142 -0.28 25.28 -0.34
CA ASN A 142 0.40 24.86 0.89
C ASN A 142 1.81 25.43 0.92
N ARG A 143 2.09 26.30 1.88
CA ARG A 143 3.42 26.92 2.07
C ARG A 143 4.46 25.96 2.65
N GLU A 144 4.00 24.87 3.27
CA GLU A 144 4.84 23.82 3.86
C GLU A 144 5.12 22.68 2.86
N PHE A 145 4.65 22.79 1.62
CA PHE A 145 4.96 21.83 0.58
C PHE A 145 6.47 21.74 0.37
N LEU A 146 7.02 20.51 0.44
CA LEU A 146 8.46 20.22 0.38
C LEU A 146 9.30 20.86 1.51
N ASN A 147 8.69 21.12 2.68
CA ASN A 147 9.44 21.57 3.85
C ASN A 147 10.32 20.43 4.39
N VAL A 148 11.65 20.61 4.22
CA VAL A 148 12.65 19.61 4.59
C VAL A 148 12.67 19.36 6.10
N ALA A 149 12.63 20.40 6.93
CA ALA A 149 12.69 20.26 8.38
C ALA A 149 11.47 19.51 8.93
N ALA A 150 10.27 19.82 8.41
CA ALA A 150 9.05 19.11 8.79
C ALA A 150 9.08 17.65 8.34
N ALA A 151 9.61 17.37 7.15
CA ALA A 151 9.78 16.02 6.63
C ALA A 151 10.78 15.21 7.47
N ALA A 152 11.93 15.77 7.80
CA ALA A 152 12.96 15.13 8.62
C ALA A 152 12.43 14.82 10.03
N ALA A 153 11.78 15.78 10.68
CA ALA A 153 11.17 15.57 11.99
C ALA A 153 10.12 14.44 11.97
N PHE A 154 9.34 14.35 10.90
CA PHE A 154 8.37 13.26 10.71
C PHE A 154 9.09 11.90 10.55
N VAL A 155 10.12 11.81 9.72
CA VAL A 155 10.91 10.58 9.50
C VAL A 155 11.55 10.12 10.82
N ILE A 156 12.17 11.03 11.56
CA ILE A 156 12.77 10.75 12.88
C ILE A 156 11.69 10.19 13.84
N SER A 157 10.53 10.84 13.93
CA SER A 157 9.41 10.36 14.76
C SER A 157 8.95 8.96 14.37
N CYS A 158 8.93 8.63 13.07
CA CYS A 158 8.61 7.28 12.60
C CYS A 158 9.69 6.26 13.00
N THR A 159 10.96 6.62 12.87
CA THR A 159 12.10 5.77 13.21
C THR A 159 12.11 5.47 14.71
N ASP A 160 11.97 6.48 15.54
CA ASP A 160 11.98 6.34 17.00
C ASP A 160 10.75 5.57 17.52
N GLY A 161 9.58 5.78 16.91
CA GLY A 161 8.35 5.12 17.34
C GLY A 161 8.22 3.68 16.88
N LEU A 162 8.67 3.34 15.67
CA LEU A 162 8.52 2.00 15.09
C LEU A 162 9.78 1.14 15.21
N GLY A 163 10.95 1.75 15.35
CA GLY A 163 12.23 1.05 15.40
C GLY A 163 12.42 0.14 14.18
N GLU A 164 12.89 -1.08 14.41
CA GLU A 164 13.12 -2.09 13.36
C GLU A 164 11.85 -2.49 12.59
N LYS A 165 10.66 -2.15 13.09
CA LYS A 165 9.39 -2.42 12.39
C LYS A 165 9.05 -1.37 11.33
N LEU A 166 9.84 -0.30 11.21
CA LEU A 166 9.71 0.63 10.10
C LEU A 166 10.26 -0.01 8.81
N GLY A 167 9.37 -0.28 7.86
CA GLY A 167 9.75 -0.81 6.54
C GLY A 167 10.09 0.29 5.53
N GLY A 168 9.60 1.50 5.75
CA GLY A 168 9.91 2.68 4.94
C GLY A 168 8.92 3.83 5.12
N VAL A 169 9.36 5.02 4.76
CA VAL A 169 8.53 6.23 4.73
C VAL A 169 8.23 6.58 3.27
N LEU A 170 6.94 6.66 2.96
CA LEU A 170 6.44 6.87 1.61
C LEU A 170 5.96 8.31 1.45
N PHE A 171 6.66 9.09 0.65
CA PHE A 171 6.28 10.44 0.25
C PHE A 171 5.42 10.37 -1.02
N ASP A 172 4.10 10.40 -0.85
CA ASP A 172 3.12 10.40 -1.93
C ASP A 172 2.82 11.84 -2.34
N PHE A 173 3.58 12.36 -3.30
CA PHE A 173 3.39 13.70 -3.82
C PHE A 173 2.11 13.77 -4.64
N GLY A 174 1.14 14.49 -4.13
CA GLY A 174 -0.11 14.78 -4.81
C GLY A 174 0.13 15.41 -6.19
N PRO A 175 -0.87 15.39 -7.08
CA PRO A 175 -0.68 15.92 -8.42
C PRO A 175 -0.33 17.42 -8.36
N TYR A 176 0.73 17.78 -9.07
CA TYR A 176 1.04 19.18 -9.36
C TYR A 176 -0.07 19.80 -10.23
N PRO A 177 -0.29 21.11 -10.15
CA PRO A 177 -1.29 21.79 -10.96
C PRO A 177 -1.13 21.50 -12.44
N SER A 178 -2.24 21.24 -13.14
CA SER A 178 -2.21 20.91 -14.58
C SER A 178 -1.59 22.04 -15.40
N SER A 179 -1.76 23.30 -15.02
CA SER A 179 -1.14 24.46 -15.66
C SER A 179 0.39 24.36 -15.65
N GLN A 180 0.99 23.95 -14.54
CA GLN A 180 2.42 23.72 -14.42
C GLN A 180 2.88 22.52 -15.25
N MET A 181 2.14 21.41 -15.23
CA MET A 181 2.52 20.17 -15.92
C MET A 181 2.36 20.22 -17.44
N LYS A 182 1.61 21.17 -18.00
CA LYS A 182 1.47 21.36 -19.45
C LYS A 182 2.76 21.83 -20.12
N THR A 183 3.60 22.60 -19.44
CA THR A 183 4.82 23.17 -20.00
C THR A 183 6.06 22.32 -19.69
N LEU A 184 7.04 22.32 -20.59
CA LEU A 184 8.34 21.66 -20.34
C LEU A 184 9.03 22.28 -19.14
N GLN A 185 9.08 23.62 -19.06
CA GLN A 185 9.69 24.36 -17.96
C GLN A 185 9.02 24.03 -16.61
N GLY A 186 7.69 23.93 -16.55
CA GLY A 186 6.99 23.56 -15.31
C GLY A 186 7.30 22.14 -14.84
N ARG A 187 7.44 21.18 -15.78
CA ARG A 187 7.87 19.82 -15.45
C ARG A 187 9.32 19.76 -14.97
N GLN A 188 10.22 20.51 -15.62
CA GLN A 188 11.61 20.60 -15.20
C GLN A 188 11.73 21.20 -13.80
N LYS A 189 11.01 22.29 -13.54
CA LYS A 189 10.95 22.93 -12.23
C LYS A 189 10.46 21.96 -11.15
N ALA A 190 9.39 21.17 -11.40
CA ALA A 190 8.89 20.19 -10.44
C ALA A 190 9.95 19.12 -10.11
N VAL A 191 10.70 18.63 -11.11
CA VAL A 191 11.81 17.68 -10.87
C VAL A 191 12.94 18.31 -10.07
N GLU A 192 13.27 19.58 -10.33
CA GLU A 192 14.28 20.34 -9.58
C GLU A 192 13.86 20.56 -8.12
N GLU A 193 12.60 20.94 -7.88
CA GLU A 193 12.03 21.08 -6.54
C GLU A 193 12.08 19.78 -5.75
N LEU A 194 11.67 18.64 -6.38
CA LEU A 194 11.78 17.32 -5.78
C LEU A 194 13.23 16.93 -5.51
N GLY A 195 14.16 17.36 -6.38
CA GLY A 195 15.59 17.13 -6.20
C GLY A 195 16.17 17.88 -5.01
N ALA A 196 15.88 19.16 -4.92
CA ALA A 196 16.32 19.99 -3.79
C ALA A 196 15.74 19.49 -2.45
N PHE A 197 14.49 19.06 -2.47
CA PHE A 197 13.84 18.43 -1.31
C PHE A 197 14.54 17.11 -0.92
N ALA A 198 14.80 16.23 -1.89
CA ALA A 198 15.49 14.96 -1.65
C ALA A 198 16.88 15.15 -1.06
N GLU A 199 17.66 16.06 -1.64
CA GLU A 199 19.00 16.42 -1.16
C GLU A 199 18.96 16.97 0.27
N GLY A 200 18.06 17.94 0.51
CA GLY A 200 17.89 18.54 1.83
C GLY A 200 17.47 17.51 2.88
N LEU A 201 16.52 16.63 2.54
CA LEU A 201 16.03 15.60 3.44
C LEU A 201 17.11 14.58 3.80
N VAL A 202 17.84 14.07 2.81
CA VAL A 202 18.93 13.11 3.05
C VAL A 202 20.05 13.75 3.88
N ARG A 203 20.39 15.01 3.61
CA ARG A 203 21.38 15.75 4.40
C ARG A 203 20.93 15.95 5.85
N GLU A 204 19.67 16.32 6.08
CA GLU A 204 19.11 16.53 7.43
C GLU A 204 19.04 15.25 8.25
N LEU A 205 18.71 14.11 7.60
CA LEU A 205 18.68 12.80 8.25
C LEU A 205 20.07 12.23 8.52
N GLY A 206 21.11 12.74 7.84
CA GLY A 206 22.48 12.25 7.94
C GLY A 206 22.70 10.87 7.32
N SER A 207 23.97 10.45 7.28
CA SER A 207 24.37 9.13 6.77
C SER A 207 24.45 8.10 7.92
N ALA A 208 23.32 7.85 8.59
CA ALA A 208 23.31 6.79 9.58
C ALA A 208 23.24 5.42 8.88
N ASP A 209 24.04 4.45 9.33
CA ASP A 209 23.99 3.04 8.83
C ASP A 209 22.60 2.40 8.97
N ALA A 210 21.73 3.01 9.77
CA ALA A 210 20.34 2.63 10.02
C ALA A 210 19.32 3.63 9.45
N ALA A 211 19.70 4.41 8.40
CA ALA A 211 18.75 5.37 7.82
C ALA A 211 17.49 4.63 7.27
N PRO A 212 16.29 5.13 7.57
CA PRO A 212 15.07 4.50 7.09
C PRO A 212 14.97 4.59 5.57
N VAL A 213 14.36 3.58 4.95
CA VAL A 213 14.12 3.60 3.50
C VAL A 213 13.11 4.69 3.17
N LEU A 214 13.53 5.64 2.33
CA LEU A 214 12.67 6.68 1.79
C LEU A 214 12.16 6.25 0.41
N ALA A 215 10.87 6.43 0.16
CA ALA A 215 10.25 6.10 -1.12
C ALA A 215 9.38 7.25 -1.63
N PHE A 216 9.54 7.61 -2.90
CA PHE A 216 8.80 8.69 -3.54
C PHE A 216 7.79 8.13 -4.54
N GLU A 217 6.55 8.54 -4.39
CA GLU A 217 5.45 8.30 -5.32
C GLU A 217 5.04 9.62 -5.97
N VAL A 218 5.02 9.69 -7.29
CA VAL A 218 4.53 10.84 -8.03
C VAL A 218 3.19 10.52 -8.70
N ARG A 219 2.28 11.48 -8.72
CA ARG A 219 0.93 11.34 -9.27
C ARG A 219 0.74 12.00 -10.64
N ASN A 220 1.81 12.54 -11.21
CA ASN A 220 1.82 13.10 -12.56
C ASN A 220 2.60 12.17 -13.49
N PRO A 221 1.97 11.56 -14.53
CA PRO A 221 2.64 10.64 -15.46
C PRO A 221 3.85 11.25 -16.15
N THR A 222 3.81 12.57 -16.37
CA THR A 222 4.87 13.34 -17.03
C THR A 222 6.12 13.52 -16.19
N LEU A 223 6.09 13.21 -14.89
CA LEU A 223 7.24 13.23 -13.99
C LEU A 223 8.02 11.90 -13.98
N LEU A 224 7.45 10.81 -14.49
CA LEU A 224 8.15 9.53 -14.63
C LEU A 224 9.16 9.60 -15.78
N THR A 225 10.26 10.29 -15.53
CA THR A 225 11.32 10.57 -16.51
C THR A 225 12.66 9.97 -16.07
N PRO A 226 13.59 9.66 -16.99
CA PRO A 226 14.93 9.22 -16.63
C PRO A 226 15.65 10.22 -15.69
N ARG A 227 15.38 11.53 -15.83
CA ARG A 227 15.95 12.56 -14.95
C ARG A 227 15.49 12.39 -13.50
N LEU A 228 14.19 12.17 -13.25
CA LEU A 228 13.69 11.89 -11.90
C LEU A 228 14.27 10.58 -11.36
N MET A 229 14.32 9.53 -12.18
CA MET A 229 14.89 8.24 -11.76
C MET A 229 16.36 8.35 -11.38
N ALA A 230 17.17 9.07 -12.17
CA ALA A 230 18.57 9.33 -11.85
C ALA A 230 18.73 10.11 -10.54
N LEU A 231 17.87 11.10 -10.31
CA LEU A 231 17.85 11.89 -9.10
C LEU A 231 17.54 11.01 -7.88
N LEU A 232 16.49 10.19 -7.93
CA LEU A 232 16.14 9.30 -6.83
C LEU A 232 17.27 8.30 -6.52
N ARG A 233 17.89 7.73 -7.56
CA ARG A 233 19.05 6.86 -7.42
C ARG A 233 20.23 7.56 -6.71
N ASN A 234 20.54 8.80 -7.08
CA ASN A 234 21.66 9.56 -6.50
C ASN A 234 21.50 9.78 -5.00
N PHE A 235 20.26 9.92 -4.52
CA PHE A 235 19.96 10.10 -3.10
C PHE A 235 19.54 8.81 -2.38
N GLY A 236 19.63 7.66 -3.01
CA GLY A 236 19.22 6.39 -2.40
C GLY A 236 17.72 6.26 -2.13
N ILE A 237 16.91 7.12 -2.75
CA ILE A 237 15.44 7.14 -2.59
C ILE A 237 14.80 6.17 -3.57
N ARG A 238 13.82 5.39 -3.11
CA ARG A 238 13.15 4.39 -3.95
C ARG A 238 11.95 4.96 -4.69
N PRO A 239 11.83 4.72 -6.00
CA PRO A 239 10.58 5.03 -6.71
C PRO A 239 9.49 4.03 -6.29
N VAL A 240 8.27 4.52 -6.06
CA VAL A 240 7.10 3.69 -5.82
C VAL A 240 6.40 3.39 -7.15
N MET A 241 6.07 2.12 -7.36
CA MET A 241 5.20 1.69 -8.45
C MET A 241 3.75 1.98 -8.05
N GLY A 242 3.32 3.23 -8.24
CA GLY A 242 2.00 3.70 -7.86
C GLY A 242 0.98 3.40 -8.96
N LEU A 243 0.08 2.46 -8.71
CA LEU A 243 -1.03 2.14 -9.60
C LEU A 243 -2.24 2.96 -9.17
N ASN A 244 -2.35 4.16 -9.71
CA ASN A 244 -3.39 5.13 -9.43
C ASN A 244 -4.07 5.56 -10.72
N GLU A 245 -5.28 6.11 -10.61
CA GLU A 245 -5.98 6.71 -11.74
C GLU A 245 -5.11 7.81 -12.41
N GLY A 246 -5.04 7.79 -13.72
CA GLY A 246 -4.24 8.72 -14.52
C GLY A 246 -2.75 8.37 -14.61
N MET A 247 -2.25 7.41 -13.83
CA MET A 247 -0.88 6.94 -13.96
C MET A 247 -0.74 5.85 -15.04
N PRO A 248 0.43 5.72 -15.67
CA PRO A 248 0.64 4.67 -16.66
C PRO A 248 0.61 3.29 -16.03
N GLY A 249 0.21 2.29 -16.80
CA GLY A 249 0.22 0.89 -16.36
C GLY A 249 1.60 0.42 -15.89
N LEU A 250 1.62 -0.65 -15.08
CA LEU A 250 2.80 -1.13 -14.38
C LEU A 250 3.98 -1.42 -15.32
N GLN A 251 3.73 -1.93 -16.52
CA GLN A 251 4.80 -2.22 -17.47
C GLN A 251 5.64 -0.99 -17.85
N ARG A 252 5.01 0.19 -17.99
CA ARG A 252 5.74 1.44 -18.24
C ARG A 252 6.50 1.91 -17.00
N GLN A 253 5.94 1.70 -15.82
CA GLN A 253 6.61 2.04 -14.55
C GLN A 253 7.81 1.12 -14.29
N ILE A 254 7.74 -0.17 -14.66
CA ILE A 254 8.87 -1.11 -14.59
C ILE A 254 10.03 -0.61 -15.46
N ARG A 255 9.78 -0.07 -16.65
CA ARG A 255 10.83 0.53 -17.48
C ARG A 255 11.48 1.75 -16.82
N ALA A 256 10.70 2.58 -16.12
CA ALA A 256 11.25 3.69 -15.34
C ALA A 256 12.09 3.19 -14.15
N LEU A 257 11.64 2.13 -13.47
CA LEU A 257 12.41 1.50 -12.39
C LEU A 257 13.72 0.88 -12.91
N ALA A 258 13.71 0.24 -14.08
CA ALA A 258 14.92 -0.24 -14.72
C ALA A 258 15.91 0.90 -14.99
N ALA A 259 15.45 2.05 -15.47
CA ALA A 259 16.29 3.23 -15.66
C ALA A 259 16.86 3.80 -14.33
N CYS A 260 16.17 3.54 -13.21
CA CYS A 260 16.69 3.88 -11.87
C CYS A 260 17.79 2.92 -11.41
N ASP A 261 17.57 1.62 -11.57
CA ASP A 261 18.33 0.57 -10.89
C ASP A 261 19.41 -0.08 -11.77
N ALA A 262 19.18 -0.20 -13.07
CA ALA A 262 20.08 -0.89 -13.98
C ALA A 262 21.22 0.00 -14.48
N GLN A 263 22.40 -0.58 -14.70
CA GLN A 263 23.47 0.04 -15.47
C GLN A 263 23.09 0.13 -16.96
N ASP A 264 22.50 -0.94 -17.47
CA ASP A 264 21.87 -1.01 -18.80
C ASP A 264 20.37 -1.32 -18.64
N PRO A 265 19.47 -0.35 -18.88
CA PRO A 265 18.03 -0.56 -18.79
C PRO A 265 17.47 -1.55 -19.82
N SER A 266 18.24 -1.90 -20.86
CA SER A 266 17.85 -2.88 -21.88
C SER A 266 18.18 -4.33 -21.48
N ASP A 267 18.99 -4.54 -20.43
CA ASP A 267 19.29 -5.86 -19.88
C ASP A 267 18.02 -6.51 -19.32
N PRO A 268 17.55 -7.63 -19.87
CA PRO A 268 16.36 -8.32 -19.38
C PRO A 268 16.53 -8.82 -17.92
N ASP A 269 17.76 -9.05 -17.48
CA ASP A 269 18.11 -9.58 -16.15
C ASP A 269 18.60 -8.52 -15.16
N TRP A 270 18.34 -7.24 -15.45
CA TRP A 270 18.69 -6.16 -14.54
C TRP A 270 18.20 -6.44 -13.11
N ARG A 271 18.95 -5.96 -12.12
CA ARG A 271 18.68 -6.20 -10.70
C ARG A 271 18.23 -4.90 -10.01
N LEU A 272 17.38 -5.06 -8.99
CA LEU A 272 17.04 -3.94 -8.14
C LEU A 272 18.24 -3.54 -7.26
N SER A 273 18.44 -2.23 -7.09
CA SER A 273 19.47 -1.65 -6.23
C SER A 273 18.99 -1.39 -4.79
N GLY A 274 17.70 -1.63 -4.51
CA GLY A 274 17.11 -1.42 -3.18
C GLY A 274 15.68 -1.97 -3.12
N PRO A 275 14.98 -1.78 -1.98
CA PRO A 275 13.64 -2.29 -1.78
C PRO A 275 12.66 -1.89 -2.87
N LEU A 276 11.75 -2.81 -3.20
CA LEU A 276 10.64 -2.58 -4.12
C LEU A 276 9.41 -2.14 -3.34
N PHE A 277 8.75 -1.07 -3.82
CA PHE A 277 7.44 -0.63 -3.34
C PHE A 277 6.43 -0.64 -4.49
N VAL A 278 5.38 -1.44 -4.35
CA VAL A 278 4.19 -1.42 -5.21
C VAL A 278 3.01 -0.99 -4.35
N ARG A 279 2.31 0.05 -4.79
CA ARG A 279 1.12 0.57 -4.10
C ARG A 279 -0.04 0.61 -5.08
N TRP A 280 -0.95 -0.33 -4.92
CA TRP A 280 -2.06 -0.52 -5.84
C TRP A 280 -3.33 0.06 -5.29
N HIS A 281 -3.69 1.19 -5.83
CA HIS A 281 -5.00 1.79 -5.79
C HIS A 281 -5.75 1.45 -7.08
N ARG A 282 -6.84 2.14 -7.30
CA ARG A 282 -7.61 2.01 -8.50
C ARG A 282 -6.82 2.45 -9.73
N SER A 283 -6.65 1.55 -10.69
CA SER A 283 -6.11 1.82 -12.02
C SER A 283 -7.23 1.75 -13.05
N GLY A 284 -7.57 2.90 -13.67
CA GLY A 284 -8.55 2.99 -14.72
C GLY A 284 -9.93 3.55 -14.32
N PRO A 285 -10.84 3.78 -15.28
CA PRO A 285 -12.17 4.31 -15.00
C PRO A 285 -12.98 3.30 -14.20
N LEU A 286 -13.67 3.76 -13.13
CA LEU A 286 -14.59 2.91 -12.40
C LEU A 286 -15.67 2.41 -13.34
N SER A 287 -15.77 1.11 -13.45
CA SER A 287 -17.07 0.52 -13.72
C SER A 287 -17.97 0.78 -12.49
N PRO A 288 -19.19 1.27 -12.66
CA PRO A 288 -20.13 1.48 -11.55
C PRO A 288 -20.46 0.20 -10.76
N VAL A 289 -20.07 -0.95 -11.26
CA VAL A 289 -20.32 -2.29 -10.72
C VAL A 289 -19.36 -2.70 -9.60
N PHE A 290 -18.32 -1.91 -9.28
CA PHE A 290 -17.44 -2.16 -8.12
C PHE A 290 -18.04 -1.78 -6.76
N VAL A 291 -19.35 -1.55 -6.68
CA VAL A 291 -20.07 -1.59 -5.41
C VAL A 291 -20.32 -3.06 -5.07
N ARG A 292 -19.35 -3.64 -4.35
CA ARG A 292 -19.49 -4.84 -3.50
C ARG A 292 -20.73 -5.71 -3.72
N ASP A 293 -20.68 -6.52 -4.71
CA ASP A 293 -21.37 -7.77 -4.69
C ASP A 293 -20.35 -8.84 -4.24
N PRO A 294 -20.51 -9.47 -3.07
CA PRO A 294 -19.67 -10.60 -2.65
C PRO A 294 -19.73 -11.77 -3.65
N GLU A 295 -20.75 -11.82 -4.48
CA GLU A 295 -20.94 -12.80 -5.54
C GLU A 295 -20.41 -12.33 -6.90
N SER A 296 -20.14 -11.03 -7.06
CA SER A 296 -19.48 -10.51 -8.24
C SER A 296 -18.06 -11.06 -8.29
N LYS A 297 -17.89 -12.12 -9.04
CA LYS A 297 -16.60 -12.58 -9.55
C LYS A 297 -16.12 -11.57 -10.60
N SER A 298 -15.87 -10.33 -10.18
CA SER A 298 -15.08 -9.41 -11.00
C SER A 298 -13.81 -10.17 -11.35
N ALA A 299 -13.52 -10.29 -12.64
CA ALA A 299 -12.33 -11.02 -13.10
C ALA A 299 -11.03 -10.37 -12.61
N GLY A 300 -11.12 -9.21 -11.94
CA GLY A 300 -9.98 -8.42 -11.50
C GLY A 300 -9.07 -8.02 -12.66
N ASP A 301 -7.83 -7.70 -12.35
CA ASP A 301 -6.78 -7.42 -13.34
C ASP A 301 -5.66 -8.46 -13.28
N PRO A 302 -5.84 -9.66 -13.90
CA PRO A 302 -4.84 -10.73 -13.86
C PRO A 302 -3.51 -10.34 -14.52
N VAL A 303 -3.53 -9.41 -15.48
CA VAL A 303 -2.32 -8.90 -16.14
C VAL A 303 -1.48 -8.10 -15.15
N THR A 304 -2.08 -7.17 -14.45
CA THR A 304 -1.37 -6.40 -13.40
C THR A 304 -0.89 -7.29 -12.27
N ARG A 305 -1.68 -8.27 -11.81
CA ARG A 305 -1.24 -9.24 -10.79
C ARG A 305 -0.02 -10.05 -11.23
N THR A 306 0.00 -10.51 -12.48
CA THR A 306 1.13 -11.24 -13.06
C THR A 306 2.38 -10.36 -13.16
N LEU A 307 2.23 -9.10 -13.57
CA LEU A 307 3.34 -8.14 -13.63
C LEU A 307 3.89 -7.83 -12.23
N ILE A 308 3.03 -7.65 -11.23
CA ILE A 308 3.45 -7.48 -9.83
C ILE A 308 4.23 -8.70 -9.37
N ALA A 309 3.71 -9.90 -9.57
CA ALA A 309 4.38 -11.13 -9.18
C ALA A 309 5.75 -11.28 -9.86
N SER A 310 5.86 -10.98 -11.15
CA SER A 310 7.14 -11.00 -11.89
C SER A 310 8.15 -10.00 -11.30
N LEU A 311 7.71 -8.80 -10.97
CA LEU A 311 8.55 -7.76 -10.38
C LEU A 311 8.99 -8.13 -8.96
N VAL A 312 8.12 -8.72 -8.15
CA VAL A 312 8.44 -9.27 -6.83
C VAL A 312 9.48 -10.37 -6.93
N MET A 313 9.33 -11.31 -7.88
CA MET A 313 10.34 -12.36 -8.10
C MET A 313 11.69 -11.78 -8.52
N ARG A 314 11.70 -10.67 -9.27
CA ARG A 314 12.93 -9.94 -9.59
C ARG A 314 13.56 -9.35 -8.32
N ALA A 315 12.78 -8.72 -7.44
CA ALA A 315 13.28 -8.20 -6.17
C ALA A 315 13.90 -9.31 -5.31
N VAL A 316 13.24 -10.46 -5.21
CA VAL A 316 13.77 -11.65 -4.49
C VAL A 316 15.10 -12.12 -5.09
N ARG A 317 15.20 -12.22 -6.42
CA ARG A 317 16.47 -12.57 -7.09
C ARG A 317 17.57 -11.54 -6.89
N SER A 318 17.20 -10.29 -6.64
CA SER A 318 18.13 -9.20 -6.30
C SER A 318 18.53 -9.18 -4.83
N GLY A 319 17.94 -10.04 -3.98
CA GLY A 319 18.15 -10.02 -2.54
C GLY A 319 17.44 -8.85 -1.83
N MET A 320 16.50 -8.18 -2.50
CA MET A 320 15.85 -6.96 -2.01
C MET A 320 14.46 -7.23 -1.45
N PRO A 321 14.07 -6.57 -0.34
CA PRO A 321 12.70 -6.60 0.16
C PRO A 321 11.70 -6.09 -0.88
N ALA A 322 10.53 -6.72 -0.94
CA ALA A 322 9.42 -6.29 -1.79
C ALA A 322 8.17 -6.05 -0.94
N TYR A 323 7.69 -4.82 -0.93
CA TYR A 323 6.47 -4.40 -0.27
C TYR A 323 5.36 -4.22 -1.33
N VAL A 324 4.35 -5.06 -1.27
CA VAL A 324 3.19 -4.99 -2.17
C VAL A 324 1.97 -4.60 -1.35
N LEU A 325 1.49 -3.39 -1.57
CA LEU A 325 0.41 -2.77 -0.81
C LEU A 325 -0.82 -2.64 -1.70
N ALA A 326 -1.94 -3.24 -1.32
CA ALA A 326 -3.20 -3.12 -2.03
C ALA A 326 -4.26 -2.37 -1.22
N GLY A 327 -4.97 -1.48 -1.92
CA GLY A 327 -6.19 -0.86 -1.42
C GLY A 327 -7.44 -1.63 -1.85
N ASP A 328 -8.56 -1.41 -1.16
CA ASP A 328 -9.83 -2.02 -1.56
C ASP A 328 -10.32 -1.51 -2.92
N ASP A 329 -9.89 -0.32 -3.28
CA ASP A 329 -10.17 0.32 -4.56
C ASP A 329 -9.39 -0.27 -5.74
N ALA A 330 -8.40 -1.12 -5.49
CA ALA A 330 -7.66 -1.82 -6.55
C ALA A 330 -8.57 -2.76 -7.35
N GLU A 331 -9.19 -3.72 -6.66
CA GLU A 331 -10.08 -4.74 -7.25
C GLU A 331 -11.35 -4.99 -6.40
N GLY A 332 -11.69 -4.08 -5.48
CA GLY A 332 -12.87 -4.16 -4.61
C GLY A 332 -12.63 -4.78 -3.23
N ASP A 333 -11.59 -5.59 -3.05
CA ASP A 333 -11.25 -6.25 -1.78
C ASP A 333 -9.73 -6.47 -1.68
N ALA A 334 -9.05 -5.66 -0.90
CA ALA A 334 -7.59 -5.73 -0.78
C ALA A 334 -7.07 -7.11 -0.33
N PRO A 335 -7.61 -7.78 0.71
CA PRO A 335 -7.21 -9.12 1.09
C PRO A 335 -7.30 -10.14 -0.05
N ARG A 336 -8.39 -10.14 -0.82
CA ARG A 336 -8.56 -11.07 -1.96
C ARG A 336 -7.56 -10.77 -3.07
N THR A 337 -7.36 -9.49 -3.41
CA THR A 337 -6.33 -9.07 -4.38
C THR A 337 -4.95 -9.60 -3.99
N LEU A 338 -4.60 -9.49 -2.70
CA LEU A 338 -3.31 -9.99 -2.20
C LEU A 338 -3.23 -11.52 -2.20
N LEU A 339 -4.31 -12.23 -1.92
CA LEU A 339 -4.37 -13.70 -2.07
C LEU A 339 -4.17 -14.15 -3.51
N ASP A 340 -4.73 -13.43 -4.48
CA ASP A 340 -4.53 -13.71 -5.90
C ASP A 340 -3.10 -13.43 -6.37
N ILE A 341 -2.45 -12.39 -5.80
CA ILE A 341 -1.03 -12.12 -6.01
C ILE A 341 -0.18 -13.24 -5.40
N LEU A 342 -0.50 -13.70 -4.19
CA LEU A 342 0.16 -14.84 -3.54
C LEU A 342 0.08 -16.11 -4.42
N ALA A 343 -1.09 -16.40 -4.96
CA ALA A 343 -1.29 -17.53 -5.86
C ALA A 343 -0.44 -17.40 -7.14
N SER A 344 -0.34 -16.19 -7.70
CA SER A 344 0.49 -15.89 -8.86
C SER A 344 1.98 -16.09 -8.56
N LEU A 345 2.45 -15.67 -7.39
CA LEU A 345 3.83 -15.88 -6.93
C LEU A 345 4.16 -17.36 -6.74
N ASP A 346 3.26 -18.11 -6.11
CA ASP A 346 3.44 -19.55 -5.90
C ASP A 346 3.46 -20.31 -7.24
N GLY A 347 2.58 -19.96 -8.18
CA GLY A 347 2.57 -20.50 -9.53
C GLY A 347 3.86 -20.25 -10.32
N MET A 348 4.38 -19.03 -10.27
CA MET A 348 5.65 -18.67 -10.93
C MET A 348 6.83 -19.42 -10.33
N ARG A 349 6.88 -19.56 -9.01
CA ARG A 349 7.91 -20.32 -8.33
C ARG A 349 7.87 -21.80 -8.73
N ALA A 350 6.68 -22.40 -8.77
CA ALA A 350 6.52 -23.79 -9.22
C ALA A 350 6.95 -24.01 -10.67
N ALA A 351 6.71 -23.02 -11.55
CA ALA A 351 7.17 -23.06 -12.94
C ALA A 351 8.70 -22.88 -13.07
N GLY A 352 9.31 -22.02 -12.24
CA GLY A 352 10.76 -21.79 -12.21
C GLY A 352 11.56 -22.95 -11.63
N LEU A 353 10.97 -23.79 -10.79
CA LEU A 353 11.60 -25.02 -10.29
C LEU A 353 11.62 -26.16 -11.33
N ARG A 354 10.94 -25.99 -12.47
CA ARG A 354 10.90 -26.97 -13.58
C ARG A 354 11.83 -26.60 -14.72
N ARG A 355 12.58 -25.50 -14.61
CA ARG A 355 13.62 -25.06 -15.54
C ARG A 355 14.97 -25.08 -14.83
#